data_455d5ae4a0aeab3c9ecf86fccd9fcc56
#
_entry.id   455d5ae4a0aeab3c9ecf86fccd9fcc56
#
_cell.length_a   1.000
_cell.length_b   1.000
_cell.length_c   1.000
_cell.angle_alpha   90.00
_cell.angle_beta   90.00
_cell.angle_gamma   90.00
#
_symmetry.space_group_name_H-M   'P 1'
#
loop_
_entity.id
_entity.type
_entity.pdbx_description
1 polymer ?
#
loop_
_entity_poly.entity_id
_entity_poly.type
_entity_poly.pdbx_seq_one_letter_code
_entity_poly.pdbx_strand_id
1 'polypeptide(L)'
;MLASEPVQKNIHPKTYIGMFALTTASLERMLPFYVQILGLQLLERSDGTARLGAPDGHEIVRLVEDSGATQPSRRATGLYHMAIRVPSRADLARALHRLAAAQWPFQGFADHGVSVAAYLADPDGNGIEIYRDRPRTEWPYRDGSLQMVTDPLDVDGIMDTLRGQDEPEVDAFPVGTDMGHIHLQVADIAASERFYVGVLGFDLVQRFGSWA
;
A
#
# COMPACT_ATOMS: atom_id res chain seq x y z
N MET A 1 -40.28 -21.13 -16.84
CA MET A 1 -39.45 -19.96 -16.73
C MET A 1 -38.06 -20.44 -16.39
N LEU A 2 -37.11 -20.38 -17.32
CA LEU A 2 -35.71 -20.68 -17.03
C LEU A 2 -35.18 -19.48 -16.25
N ALA A 3 -34.76 -19.70 -15.01
CA ALA A 3 -34.03 -18.71 -14.24
C ALA A 3 -32.75 -18.44 -15.00
N SER A 4 -32.58 -17.21 -15.50
CA SER A 4 -31.31 -16.79 -16.08
C SER A 4 -30.25 -16.86 -14.97
N GLU A 5 -29.21 -17.65 -15.19
CA GLU A 5 -28.04 -17.63 -14.30
C GLU A 5 -27.57 -16.18 -14.13
N PRO A 6 -27.22 -15.75 -12.92
CA PRO A 6 -26.70 -14.43 -12.72
C PRO A 6 -25.42 -14.28 -13.54
N VAL A 7 -25.40 -13.35 -14.47
CA VAL A 7 -24.20 -12.99 -15.21
C VAL A 7 -23.20 -12.46 -14.18
N GLN A 8 -22.15 -13.24 -13.91
CA GLN A 8 -21.06 -12.82 -13.03
C GLN A 8 -20.40 -11.61 -13.71
N LYS A 9 -20.62 -10.44 -13.16
CA LYS A 9 -20.00 -9.20 -13.65
C LYS A 9 -18.61 -9.11 -13.04
N ASN A 10 -17.60 -9.44 -13.82
CA ASN A 10 -16.22 -9.24 -13.38
C ASN A 10 -15.82 -7.78 -13.56
N ILE A 11 -15.07 -7.26 -12.61
CA ILE A 11 -14.45 -5.94 -12.72
C ILE A 11 -13.50 -5.92 -13.93
N HIS A 12 -13.37 -4.78 -14.60
CA HIS A 12 -12.50 -4.70 -15.77
C HIS A 12 -11.03 -5.02 -15.38
N PRO A 13 -10.32 -5.89 -16.13
CA PRO A 13 -8.97 -6.36 -15.73
C PRO A 13 -7.90 -5.26 -15.67
N LYS A 14 -8.17 -4.07 -16.22
CA LYS A 14 -7.31 -2.88 -16.09
C LYS A 14 -7.71 -1.96 -14.91
N THR A 15 -8.65 -2.39 -14.07
CA THR A 15 -9.00 -1.62 -12.86
C THR A 15 -7.83 -1.65 -11.87
N TYR A 16 -7.52 -0.51 -11.31
CA TYR A 16 -6.45 -0.34 -10.31
C TYR A 16 -6.90 0.66 -9.23
N ILE A 17 -6.20 0.70 -8.12
CA ILE A 17 -6.41 1.71 -7.07
C ILE A 17 -5.74 3.01 -7.55
N GLY A 18 -6.54 4.06 -7.79
CA GLY A 18 -6.01 5.33 -8.27
C GLY A 18 -5.24 6.10 -7.20
N MET A 19 -5.91 6.37 -6.08
CA MET A 19 -5.33 7.08 -4.93
C MET A 19 -6.10 6.75 -3.66
N PHE A 20 -5.53 7.05 -2.50
CA PHE A 20 -6.19 6.92 -1.22
C PHE A 20 -6.29 8.27 -0.50
N ALA A 21 -7.48 8.62 -0.03
CA ALA A 21 -7.71 9.86 0.71
C ALA A 21 -7.76 9.58 2.23
N LEU A 22 -7.02 10.37 2.99
CA LEU A 22 -6.99 10.35 4.45
C LEU A 22 -7.45 11.70 5.01
N THR A 23 -8.29 11.65 6.02
CA THR A 23 -8.61 12.84 6.82
C THR A 23 -7.63 12.94 7.99
N THR A 24 -7.10 14.12 8.22
CA THR A 24 -6.17 14.43 9.33
C THR A 24 -6.57 15.71 10.04
N ALA A 25 -6.26 15.81 11.31
CA ALA A 25 -6.49 17.03 12.07
C ALA A 25 -5.51 18.17 11.72
N SER A 26 -4.38 17.87 11.08
CA SER A 26 -3.36 18.88 10.75
C SER A 26 -2.48 18.46 9.58
N LEU A 27 -2.58 19.18 8.47
CA LEU A 27 -1.66 19.04 7.33
C LEU A 27 -0.23 19.42 7.68
N GLU A 28 -0.03 20.42 8.54
CA GLU A 28 1.30 20.86 8.97
C GLU A 28 2.08 19.74 9.69
N ARG A 29 1.40 18.87 10.39
CA ARG A 29 2.00 17.72 11.07
C ARG A 29 2.27 16.56 10.11
N MET A 30 1.41 16.37 9.10
CA MET A 30 1.47 15.22 8.19
C MET A 30 2.45 15.43 7.04
N LEU A 31 2.49 16.64 6.47
CA LEU A 31 3.28 16.92 5.26
C LEU A 31 4.78 16.64 5.42
N PRO A 32 5.46 17.00 6.53
CA PRO A 32 6.86 16.65 6.70
C PRO A 32 7.14 15.15 6.60
N PHE A 33 6.25 14.33 7.16
CA PHE A 33 6.39 12.89 7.06
C PHE A 33 6.23 12.40 5.61
N TYR A 34 5.14 12.77 4.95
CA TYR A 34 4.87 12.26 3.61
C TYR A 34 5.87 12.75 2.56
N VAL A 35 6.36 13.99 2.70
CA VAL A 35 7.26 14.59 1.72
C VAL A 35 8.73 14.29 2.04
N GLN A 36 9.18 14.58 3.27
CA GLN A 36 10.61 14.53 3.61
C GLN A 36 11.06 13.13 4.06
N ILE A 37 10.18 12.40 4.78
CA ILE A 37 10.53 11.10 5.35
C ILE A 37 10.10 9.97 4.40
N LEU A 38 8.85 9.95 3.98
CA LEU A 38 8.32 8.91 3.09
C LEU A 38 8.79 9.08 1.64
N GLY A 39 8.92 10.33 1.17
CA GLY A 39 9.46 10.65 -0.15
C GLY A 39 8.43 10.81 -1.26
N LEU A 40 7.18 11.11 -0.94
CA LEU A 40 6.20 11.56 -1.92
C LEU A 40 6.40 13.02 -2.28
N GLN A 41 6.11 13.41 -3.53
CA GLN A 41 6.11 14.82 -3.93
C GLN A 41 4.79 15.49 -3.57
N LEU A 42 4.86 16.73 -3.08
CA LEU A 42 3.69 17.58 -2.95
C LEU A 42 3.32 18.09 -4.35
N LEU A 43 2.25 17.54 -4.92
CA LEU A 43 1.76 17.91 -6.25
C LEU A 43 0.94 19.20 -6.21
N GLU A 44 0.14 19.37 -5.15
CA GLU A 44 -0.73 20.52 -4.97
C GLU A 44 -1.10 20.68 -3.49
N ARG A 45 -1.24 21.93 -3.05
CA ARG A 45 -1.82 22.25 -1.74
C ARG A 45 -2.81 23.41 -1.91
N SER A 46 -4.04 23.21 -1.50
CA SER A 46 -5.11 24.22 -1.54
C SER A 46 -6.15 23.92 -0.46
N ASP A 47 -6.70 24.98 0.14
CA ASP A 47 -7.91 24.96 1.01
C ASP A 47 -8.09 23.69 1.88
N GLY A 48 -7.12 23.41 2.75
CA GLY A 48 -7.19 22.26 3.65
C GLY A 48 -6.97 20.89 2.96
N THR A 49 -6.45 20.87 1.73
CA THR A 49 -6.15 19.65 0.99
C THR A 49 -4.72 19.64 0.50
N ALA A 50 -4.04 18.50 0.59
CA ALA A 50 -2.74 18.26 -0.03
C ALA A 50 -2.78 17.00 -0.89
N ARG A 51 -2.36 17.12 -2.15
CA ARG A 51 -2.22 16.02 -3.10
C ARG A 51 -0.76 15.62 -3.16
N LEU A 52 -0.49 14.34 -2.95
CA LEU A 52 0.85 13.78 -2.83
C LEU A 52 1.00 12.63 -3.83
N GLY A 53 2.15 12.52 -4.46
CA GLY A 53 2.32 11.52 -5.49
C GLY A 53 3.77 11.29 -5.92
N ALA A 54 3.91 10.59 -7.05
CA ALA A 54 5.19 10.32 -7.68
C ALA A 54 5.65 11.50 -8.57
N PRO A 55 6.94 11.52 -9.00
CA PRO A 55 7.50 12.61 -9.82
C PRO A 55 6.84 12.81 -11.18
N ASP A 56 6.13 11.81 -11.70
CA ASP A 56 5.36 11.90 -12.94
C ASP A 56 3.99 12.58 -12.80
N GLY A 57 3.66 13.05 -11.58
CA GLY A 57 2.39 13.70 -11.26
C GLY A 57 1.26 12.73 -10.93
N HIS A 58 1.55 11.41 -10.87
CA HIS A 58 0.57 10.43 -10.43
C HIS A 58 0.24 10.61 -8.95
N GLU A 59 -1.03 10.94 -8.64
CA GLU A 59 -1.49 11.12 -7.26
C GLU A 59 -1.64 9.77 -6.57
N ILE A 60 -1.00 9.63 -5.40
CA ILE A 60 -1.00 8.39 -4.61
C ILE A 60 -1.79 8.57 -3.32
N VAL A 61 -1.56 9.68 -2.61
CA VAL A 61 -2.23 10.01 -1.35
C VAL A 61 -2.81 11.41 -1.41
N ARG A 62 -4.03 11.56 -0.92
CA ARG A 62 -4.66 12.86 -0.66
C ARG A 62 -4.90 13.03 0.82
N LEU A 63 -4.36 14.08 1.40
CA LEU A 63 -4.66 14.47 2.78
C LEU A 63 -5.72 15.56 2.76
N VAL A 64 -6.75 15.39 3.59
CA VAL A 64 -7.84 16.36 3.78
C VAL A 64 -7.85 16.78 5.24
N GLU A 65 -7.69 18.08 5.50
CA GLU A 65 -7.65 18.62 6.85
C GLU A 65 -9.08 18.81 7.39
N ASP A 66 -9.32 18.25 8.55
CA ASP A 66 -10.49 18.50 9.38
C ASP A 66 -9.99 18.59 10.83
N SER A 67 -9.97 19.78 11.38
CA SER A 67 -9.50 20.03 12.75
C SER A 67 -10.28 19.27 13.84
N GLY A 68 -11.46 18.75 13.49
CA GLY A 68 -12.27 17.89 14.35
C GLY A 68 -11.96 16.39 14.20
N ALA A 69 -11.08 16.01 13.27
CA ALA A 69 -10.73 14.61 13.05
C ALA A 69 -10.05 14.01 14.30
N THR A 70 -10.48 12.81 14.64
CA THR A 70 -9.91 12.03 15.75
C THR A 70 -9.41 10.69 15.24
N GLN A 71 -8.38 10.15 15.89
CA GLN A 71 -7.88 8.82 15.55
C GLN A 71 -8.95 7.75 15.83
N PRO A 72 -9.17 6.81 14.91
CA PRO A 72 -10.09 5.70 15.14
C PRO A 72 -9.58 4.81 16.30
N SER A 73 -10.50 4.16 16.98
CA SER A 73 -10.16 3.09 17.93
C SER A 73 -9.42 1.97 17.21
N ARG A 74 -8.44 1.34 17.86
CA ARG A 74 -7.72 0.16 17.33
C ARG A 74 -8.62 -1.02 16.94
N ARG A 75 -9.88 -1.03 17.38
CA ARG A 75 -10.89 -2.05 17.05
C ARG A 75 -11.92 -1.55 16.06
N ALA A 76 -11.78 -0.33 15.53
CA ALA A 76 -12.68 0.18 14.51
C ALA A 76 -12.43 -0.54 13.17
N THR A 77 -13.49 -0.70 12.40
CA THR A 77 -13.38 -1.05 10.99
C THR A 77 -12.80 0.13 10.21
N GLY A 78 -12.17 -0.14 9.07
CA GLY A 78 -11.58 0.89 8.22
C GLY A 78 -10.24 0.49 7.67
N LEU A 79 -9.33 1.46 7.51
CA LEU A 79 -8.00 1.20 7.00
C LEU A 79 -7.18 0.37 7.98
N TYR A 80 -6.62 -0.76 7.50
CA TYR A 80 -5.54 -1.46 8.20
C TYR A 80 -4.19 -0.92 7.71
N HIS A 81 -3.95 -0.94 6.39
CA HIS A 81 -2.87 -0.20 5.75
C HIS A 81 -3.18 0.15 4.28
N MET A 82 -2.60 1.22 3.82
CA MET A 82 -2.45 1.51 2.39
C MET A 82 -1.08 1.02 1.93
N ALA A 83 -1.01 0.44 0.73
CA ALA A 83 0.22 -0.16 0.23
C ALA A 83 0.74 0.58 -1.00
N ILE A 84 1.89 1.24 -0.82
CA ILE A 84 2.60 1.97 -1.86
C ILE A 84 3.55 1.01 -2.56
N ARG A 85 3.33 0.79 -3.86
CA ARG A 85 4.13 -0.11 -4.66
C ARG A 85 5.25 0.64 -5.36
N VAL A 86 6.48 0.16 -5.16
CA VAL A 86 7.67 0.69 -5.86
C VAL A 86 8.06 -0.23 -7.02
N PRO A 87 8.65 0.33 -8.11
CA PRO A 87 8.92 -0.41 -9.34
C PRO A 87 9.95 -1.54 -9.19
N SER A 88 10.98 -1.35 -8.37
CA SER A 88 12.10 -2.29 -8.29
C SER A 88 12.53 -2.62 -6.87
N ARG A 89 13.36 -3.67 -6.74
CA ARG A 89 13.99 -4.06 -5.46
C ARG A 89 14.94 -2.96 -4.95
N ALA A 90 15.66 -2.29 -5.85
CA ALA A 90 16.52 -1.17 -5.50
C ALA A 90 15.72 0.04 -4.99
N ASP A 91 14.53 0.30 -5.55
CA ASP A 91 13.66 1.37 -5.08
C ASP A 91 13.09 1.08 -3.69
N LEU A 92 12.77 -0.19 -3.40
CA LEU A 92 12.43 -0.59 -2.03
C LEU A 92 13.62 -0.35 -1.09
N ALA A 93 14.84 -0.75 -1.47
CA ALA A 93 16.02 -0.52 -0.67
C ALA A 93 16.26 0.99 -0.40
N ARG A 94 16.09 1.87 -1.40
CA ARG A 94 16.19 3.33 -1.23
C ARG A 94 15.16 3.87 -0.25
N ALA A 95 13.91 3.40 -0.34
CA ALA A 95 12.85 3.77 0.60
C ALA A 95 13.19 3.33 2.03
N LEU A 96 13.67 2.09 2.22
CA LEU A 96 14.11 1.58 3.53
C LEU A 96 15.29 2.39 4.09
N HIS A 97 16.28 2.71 3.24
CA HIS A 97 17.43 3.52 3.63
C HIS A 97 17.00 4.91 4.11
N ARG A 98 16.16 5.60 3.34
CA ARG A 98 15.62 6.94 3.68
C ARG A 98 14.87 6.93 5.00
N LEU A 99 13.99 5.96 5.22
CA LEU A 99 13.23 5.81 6.48
C LEU A 99 14.15 5.51 7.67
N ALA A 100 15.16 4.65 7.48
CA ALA A 100 16.15 4.34 8.50
C ALA A 100 17.03 5.56 8.84
N ALA A 101 17.46 6.33 7.83
CA ALA A 101 18.23 7.57 8.02
C ALA A 101 17.42 8.63 8.79
N ALA A 102 16.11 8.71 8.53
CA ALA A 102 15.18 9.53 9.30
C ALA A 102 14.85 8.96 10.69
N GLN A 103 15.37 7.80 11.05
CA GLN A 103 15.07 7.08 12.28
C GLN A 103 13.55 6.82 12.48
N TRP A 104 12.79 6.69 11.37
CA TRP A 104 11.37 6.41 11.45
C TRP A 104 11.13 4.94 11.80
N PRO A 105 10.27 4.64 12.80
CA PRO A 105 10.12 3.27 13.28
C PRO A 105 9.40 2.38 12.27
N PHE A 106 9.99 1.22 11.97
CA PHE A 106 9.32 0.13 11.26
C PHE A 106 8.47 -0.70 12.22
N GLN A 107 7.33 -1.17 11.74
CA GLN A 107 6.45 -2.11 12.48
C GLN A 107 6.77 -3.56 12.14
N GLY A 108 7.40 -3.82 11.00
CA GLY A 108 7.78 -5.15 10.57
C GLY A 108 8.23 -5.22 9.12
N PHE A 109 8.65 -6.41 8.72
CA PHE A 109 9.05 -6.73 7.36
C PHE A 109 8.52 -8.12 7.03
N ALA A 110 8.11 -8.35 5.78
CA ALA A 110 7.62 -9.65 5.35
C ALA A 110 8.02 -9.99 3.92
N ASP A 111 8.28 -11.26 3.68
CA ASP A 111 8.29 -11.89 2.37
C ASP A 111 6.99 -12.69 2.21
N HIS A 112 6.15 -12.27 1.29
CA HIS A 112 4.86 -12.92 1.02
C HIS A 112 4.92 -13.98 -0.08
N GLY A 113 6.11 -14.26 -0.61
CA GLY A 113 6.30 -15.14 -1.77
C GLY A 113 5.89 -14.48 -3.10
N VAL A 114 4.91 -13.60 -3.07
CA VAL A 114 4.42 -12.81 -4.22
C VAL A 114 4.96 -11.38 -4.22
N SER A 115 5.34 -10.88 -3.07
CA SER A 115 5.87 -9.53 -2.85
C SER A 115 6.80 -9.52 -1.65
N VAL A 116 7.57 -8.46 -1.50
CA VAL A 116 8.39 -8.16 -0.33
C VAL A 116 8.05 -6.78 0.19
N ALA A 117 7.88 -6.66 1.51
CA ALA A 117 7.23 -5.50 2.13
C ALA A 117 7.89 -5.04 3.42
N ALA A 118 7.79 -3.74 3.69
CA ALA A 118 8.07 -3.10 4.97
C ALA A 118 6.84 -2.35 5.46
N TYR A 119 6.57 -2.44 6.75
CA TYR A 119 5.41 -1.87 7.42
C TYR A 119 5.81 -0.76 8.38
N LEU A 120 5.07 0.33 8.35
CA LEU A 120 5.24 1.48 9.23
C LEU A 120 3.88 2.15 9.47
N ALA A 121 3.86 3.22 10.25
CA ALA A 121 2.68 4.07 10.40
C ALA A 121 3.05 5.54 10.14
N ASP A 122 2.08 6.30 9.67
CA ASP A 122 2.19 7.75 9.58
C ASP A 122 2.06 8.42 10.96
N PRO A 123 2.21 9.76 11.08
CA PRO A 123 2.07 10.46 12.38
C PRO A 123 0.69 10.32 13.03
N ASP A 124 -0.36 10.02 12.26
CA ASP A 124 -1.72 9.75 12.76
C ASP A 124 -1.94 8.28 13.12
N GLY A 125 -0.95 7.41 12.89
CA GLY A 125 -1.05 5.98 13.17
C GLY A 125 -1.73 5.18 12.07
N ASN A 126 -1.97 5.76 10.88
CA ASN A 126 -2.46 5.02 9.74
C ASN A 126 -1.37 4.07 9.23
N GLY A 127 -1.71 2.81 9.02
CA GLY A 127 -0.78 1.80 8.51
C GLY A 127 -0.35 2.10 7.07
N ILE A 128 0.94 1.95 6.81
CA ILE A 128 1.55 2.05 5.49
C ILE A 128 2.38 0.81 5.24
N GLU A 129 2.20 0.22 4.07
CA GLU A 129 3.07 -0.79 3.50
C GLU A 129 3.85 -0.17 2.35
N ILE A 130 5.17 -0.33 2.32
CA ILE A 130 5.99 -0.05 1.13
C ILE A 130 6.46 -1.39 0.61
N TYR A 131 6.11 -1.70 -0.63
CA TYR A 131 6.34 -3.02 -1.15
C TYR A 131 6.73 -3.05 -2.64
N ARG A 132 7.29 -4.17 -3.04
CA ARG A 132 7.58 -4.50 -4.44
C ARG A 132 7.00 -5.86 -4.77
N ASP A 133 6.22 -5.93 -5.84
CA ASP A 133 5.74 -7.20 -6.39
C ASP A 133 6.89 -8.05 -6.95
N ARG A 134 6.85 -9.35 -6.74
CA ARG A 134 7.64 -10.29 -7.53
C ARG A 134 7.03 -10.46 -8.93
N PRO A 135 7.84 -10.71 -9.96
CA PRO A 135 7.29 -11.12 -11.26
C PRO A 135 6.30 -12.28 -11.12
N ARG A 136 5.20 -12.24 -11.85
CA ARG A 136 4.17 -13.31 -11.80
C ARG A 136 4.74 -14.70 -12.05
N THR A 137 5.84 -14.81 -12.79
CA THR A 137 6.57 -16.07 -13.08
C THR A 137 7.27 -16.65 -11.85
N GLU A 138 7.50 -15.83 -10.80
CA GLU A 138 8.13 -16.25 -9.54
C GLU A 138 7.09 -16.57 -8.46
N TRP A 139 5.80 -16.34 -8.73
CA TRP A 139 4.77 -16.55 -7.74
C TRP A 139 4.62 -18.03 -7.42
N PRO A 140 4.58 -18.40 -6.12
CA PRO A 140 4.51 -19.79 -5.71
C PRO A 140 3.09 -20.36 -5.92
N TYR A 141 2.94 -21.26 -6.86
CA TYR A 141 1.71 -22.01 -7.07
C TYR A 141 1.91 -23.48 -6.70
N ARG A 142 0.93 -24.06 -6.01
CA ARG A 142 0.83 -25.48 -5.75
C ARG A 142 -0.55 -25.95 -6.10
N ASP A 143 -0.64 -27.00 -6.94
CA ASP A 143 -1.91 -27.58 -7.42
C ASP A 143 -2.90 -26.51 -7.96
N GLY A 144 -2.39 -25.53 -8.69
CA GLY A 144 -3.17 -24.43 -9.27
C GLY A 144 -3.58 -23.33 -8.27
N SER A 145 -3.25 -23.47 -6.98
CA SER A 145 -3.55 -22.50 -5.94
C SER A 145 -2.32 -21.67 -5.57
N LEU A 146 -2.50 -20.37 -5.46
CA LEU A 146 -1.46 -19.46 -5.00
C LEU A 146 -1.09 -19.77 -3.55
N GLN A 147 0.20 -19.84 -3.25
CA GLN A 147 0.73 -20.08 -1.91
C GLN A 147 1.39 -18.81 -1.38
N MET A 148 0.57 -17.89 -0.84
CA MET A 148 1.15 -16.75 -0.12
C MET A 148 1.64 -17.21 1.26
N VAL A 149 2.73 -16.61 1.70
CA VAL A 149 3.37 -16.86 3.00
C VAL A 149 3.56 -15.53 3.75
N THR A 150 4.05 -15.60 4.96
CA THR A 150 4.51 -14.43 5.73
C THR A 150 5.81 -14.85 6.41
N ASP A 151 6.87 -14.88 5.61
CA ASP A 151 8.20 -15.25 6.04
C ASP A 151 9.01 -14.00 6.44
N PRO A 152 10.07 -14.15 7.26
CA PRO A 152 11.00 -13.07 7.52
C PRO A 152 11.64 -12.55 6.23
N LEU A 153 11.66 -11.23 6.04
CA LEU A 153 12.31 -10.62 4.90
C LEU A 153 13.84 -10.62 5.09
N ASP A 154 14.57 -10.99 4.06
CA ASP A 154 16.02 -10.76 3.94
C ASP A 154 16.29 -9.28 3.65
N VAL A 155 16.28 -8.46 4.71
CA VAL A 155 16.52 -7.01 4.62
C VAL A 155 17.92 -6.71 4.13
N ASP A 156 18.92 -7.45 4.60
CA ASP A 156 20.32 -7.28 4.17
C ASP A 156 20.47 -7.52 2.68
N GLY A 157 19.87 -8.58 2.15
CA GLY A 157 19.85 -8.85 0.71
C GLY A 157 19.05 -7.81 -0.10
N ILE A 158 18.06 -7.12 0.50
CA ILE A 158 17.42 -5.95 -0.14
C ILE A 158 18.44 -4.80 -0.19
N MET A 159 19.07 -4.46 0.93
CA MET A 159 20.03 -3.35 1.02
C MET A 159 21.25 -3.56 0.15
N ASP A 160 21.68 -4.80 -0.04
CA ASP A 160 22.81 -5.16 -0.90
C ASP A 160 22.61 -4.76 -2.37
N THR A 161 21.35 -4.53 -2.81
CA THR A 161 21.06 -4.04 -4.16
C THR A 161 21.59 -2.63 -4.40
N LEU A 162 21.90 -1.87 -3.36
CA LEU A 162 22.49 -0.52 -3.45
C LEU A 162 24.02 -0.52 -3.45
N ARG A 163 24.68 -1.68 -3.19
CA ARG A 163 26.14 -1.74 -3.15
C ARG A 163 26.75 -1.47 -4.53
N GLY A 164 27.67 -0.50 -4.57
CA GLY A 164 28.38 -0.13 -5.81
C GLY A 164 27.53 0.68 -6.79
N GLN A 165 26.37 1.15 -6.39
CA GLN A 165 25.62 2.15 -7.14
C GLN A 165 26.10 3.54 -6.68
N ASP A 166 26.83 4.26 -7.54
CA ASP A 166 27.21 5.67 -7.34
C ASP A 166 26.02 6.62 -7.62
N GLU A 167 24.80 6.19 -7.30
CA GLU A 167 23.64 7.04 -7.50
C GLU A 167 23.49 8.05 -6.35
N PRO A 168 23.15 9.29 -6.66
CA PRO A 168 22.89 10.29 -5.63
C PRO A 168 21.75 9.81 -4.73
N GLU A 169 21.83 10.14 -3.45
CA GLU A 169 20.78 9.91 -2.49
C GLU A 169 19.46 10.47 -3.03
N VAL A 170 18.53 9.59 -3.39
CA VAL A 170 17.25 10.00 -3.96
C VAL A 170 16.26 10.16 -2.83
N ASP A 171 15.99 11.42 -2.47
CA ASP A 171 15.08 11.79 -1.37
C ASP A 171 13.60 11.53 -1.69
N ALA A 172 13.28 10.92 -2.83
CA ALA A 172 11.91 10.74 -3.29
C ALA A 172 11.66 9.34 -3.86
N PHE A 173 10.40 8.95 -3.91
CA PHE A 173 9.98 7.78 -4.68
C PHE A 173 10.23 7.99 -6.18
N PRO A 174 10.56 6.94 -6.95
CA PRO A 174 10.78 7.03 -8.39
C PRO A 174 9.47 7.15 -9.17
N VAL A 175 9.60 7.56 -10.43
CA VAL A 175 8.53 7.42 -11.43
C VAL A 175 8.05 5.96 -11.51
N GLY A 176 6.73 5.76 -11.63
CA GLY A 176 6.11 4.43 -11.64
C GLY A 176 5.78 3.88 -10.26
N THR A 177 5.99 4.66 -9.19
CA THR A 177 5.43 4.37 -7.87
C THR A 177 3.93 4.64 -7.90
N ASP A 178 3.13 3.72 -7.38
CA ASP A 178 1.67 3.82 -7.37
C ASP A 178 1.03 3.27 -6.08
N MET A 179 -0.29 3.42 -5.97
CA MET A 179 -1.09 2.76 -4.94
C MET A 179 -1.39 1.33 -5.39
N GLY A 180 -0.71 0.35 -4.84
CA GLY A 180 -0.83 -1.04 -5.26
C GLY A 180 -2.07 -1.74 -4.71
N HIS A 181 -2.32 -1.61 -3.41
CA HIS A 181 -3.53 -2.17 -2.77
C HIS A 181 -3.92 -1.42 -1.49
N ILE A 182 -5.12 -1.73 -1.02
CA ILE A 182 -5.64 -1.26 0.27
C ILE A 182 -6.05 -2.48 1.08
N HIS A 183 -5.54 -2.58 2.31
CA HIS A 183 -5.94 -3.58 3.27
C HIS A 183 -6.94 -2.98 4.26
N LEU A 184 -8.10 -3.62 4.38
CA LEU A 184 -9.19 -3.14 5.22
C LEU A 184 -9.43 -4.07 6.40
N GLN A 185 -9.67 -3.49 7.56
CA GLN A 185 -10.24 -4.18 8.72
C GLN A 185 -11.76 -4.09 8.64
N VAL A 186 -12.43 -5.24 8.55
CA VAL A 186 -13.87 -5.31 8.39
C VAL A 186 -14.52 -6.06 9.57
N ALA A 187 -15.80 -5.80 9.81
CA ALA A 187 -16.53 -6.47 10.88
C ALA A 187 -16.97 -7.90 10.50
N ASP A 188 -17.17 -8.17 9.22
CA ASP A 188 -17.67 -9.45 8.70
C ASP A 188 -17.08 -9.70 7.31
N ILE A 189 -16.23 -10.73 7.21
CA ILE A 189 -15.56 -11.10 5.96
C ILE A 189 -16.58 -11.58 4.93
N ALA A 190 -17.58 -12.39 5.32
CA ALA A 190 -18.56 -12.93 4.38
C ALA A 190 -19.44 -11.81 3.78
N ALA A 191 -19.78 -10.79 4.57
CA ALA A 191 -20.48 -9.61 4.07
C ALA A 191 -19.61 -8.80 3.11
N SER A 192 -18.33 -8.62 3.42
CA SER A 192 -17.36 -7.93 2.58
C SER A 192 -17.14 -8.69 1.26
N GLU A 193 -16.97 -10.01 1.29
CA GLU A 193 -16.86 -10.82 0.07
C GLU A 193 -18.10 -10.68 -0.81
N ARG A 194 -19.31 -10.74 -0.24
CA ARG A 194 -20.54 -10.52 -1.03
C ARG A 194 -20.54 -9.18 -1.73
N PHE A 195 -19.98 -8.14 -1.11
CA PHE A 195 -19.89 -6.82 -1.70
C PHE A 195 -18.78 -6.77 -2.77
N TYR A 196 -17.55 -7.11 -2.42
CA TYR A 196 -16.41 -6.97 -3.35
C TYR A 196 -16.49 -7.96 -4.51
N VAL A 197 -16.82 -9.21 -4.26
CA VAL A 197 -16.96 -10.23 -5.31
C VAL A 197 -18.32 -10.13 -5.99
N GLY A 198 -19.42 -10.13 -5.22
CA GLY A 198 -20.76 -10.24 -5.77
C GLY A 198 -21.30 -8.95 -6.39
N VAL A 199 -20.93 -7.77 -5.86
CA VAL A 199 -21.42 -6.47 -6.35
C VAL A 199 -20.39 -5.79 -7.24
N LEU A 200 -19.14 -5.70 -6.82
CA LEU A 200 -18.07 -5.02 -7.57
C LEU A 200 -17.41 -5.91 -8.62
N GLY A 201 -17.48 -7.24 -8.49
CA GLY A 201 -16.94 -8.18 -9.46
C GLY A 201 -15.44 -8.44 -9.34
N PHE A 202 -14.88 -8.31 -8.12
CA PHE A 202 -13.51 -8.75 -7.83
C PHE A 202 -13.41 -10.26 -7.81
N ASP A 203 -12.24 -10.79 -8.13
CA ASP A 203 -11.94 -12.21 -7.95
C ASP A 203 -11.48 -12.47 -6.51
N LEU A 204 -12.01 -13.52 -5.88
CA LEU A 204 -11.48 -14.01 -4.61
C LEU A 204 -10.21 -14.83 -4.91
N VAL A 205 -9.04 -14.26 -4.61
CA VAL A 205 -7.74 -14.89 -4.90
C VAL A 205 -7.36 -15.90 -3.83
N GLN A 206 -7.60 -15.57 -2.55
CA GLN A 206 -7.21 -16.42 -1.43
C GLN A 206 -8.02 -16.11 -0.17
N ARG A 207 -8.10 -17.07 0.74
CA ARG A 207 -8.72 -16.92 2.06
C ARG A 207 -7.82 -17.57 3.11
N PHE A 208 -7.50 -16.83 4.16
CA PHE A 208 -6.68 -17.28 5.29
C PHE A 208 -7.47 -17.14 6.60
N GLY A 209 -8.18 -18.16 7.06
CA GLY A 209 -8.87 -18.09 8.33
C GLY A 209 -9.73 -16.82 8.49
N SER A 210 -9.24 -15.84 9.25
CA SER A 210 -9.87 -14.54 9.47
C SER A 210 -9.49 -13.46 8.43
N TRP A 211 -8.85 -13.84 7.31
CA TRP A 211 -8.39 -12.95 6.24
C TRP A 211 -8.96 -13.41 4.89
N ALA A 212 -9.28 -12.47 4.00
CA ALA A 212 -9.70 -12.73 2.63
C ALA A 212 -9.24 -11.63 1.69
#